data_8f2fc855f30a14d6f61e76a199c5a5e7
#
_entry.id   8f2fc855f30a14d6f61e76a199c5a5e7
#
_cell.length_a   1.000
_cell.length_b   1.000
_cell.length_c   1.000
_cell.angle_alpha   90.00
_cell.angle_beta   90.00
_cell.angle_gamma   90.00
#
_symmetry.space_group_name_H-M   'P 1'
#
loop_
_entity.id
_entity.type
_entity.pdbx_description
1 polymer ?
#
loop_
_entity_poly.entity_id
_entity_poly.type
_entity_poly.pdbx_seq_one_letter_code
_entity_poly.pdbx_strand_id
1 'polypeptide(L)'
;MNNSHLHTARINKKDEFYTPLSIIEDTFKENFDIFCDKTVYCNCDDYNNSNFVKYFIENFEALKLKSLYASGFSIEKKQYNNILHYSNGRKEFIEYPIFDKYPAGDFRHRMSLSILNKSDIVIELYIGR
;
A
#
# COMPACT_ATOMS: atom_id res chain seq x y z
N MET A 1 9.05 -9.53 11.08
CA MET A 1 8.34 -8.36 11.58
C MET A 1 7.09 -8.76 12.32
N ASN A 2 6.84 -8.11 13.39
CA ASN A 2 5.68 -8.39 14.20
C ASN A 2 4.46 -7.65 13.65
N ASN A 3 3.38 -8.35 13.45
CA ASN A 3 2.16 -7.76 12.90
C ASN A 3 1.23 -7.18 13.97
N SER A 4 1.65 -7.17 15.23
CA SER A 4 0.75 -6.73 16.28
C SER A 4 0.30 -5.28 16.11
N HIS A 5 1.15 -4.41 15.59
CA HIS A 5 0.78 -3.02 15.37
C HIS A 5 -0.31 -2.88 14.32
N LEU A 6 -0.18 -3.62 13.24
CA LEU A 6 -1.20 -3.59 12.19
C LEU A 6 -2.51 -4.16 12.71
N HIS A 7 -2.41 -5.21 13.50
CA HIS A 7 -3.59 -5.83 14.06
C HIS A 7 -4.31 -4.87 15.00
N THR A 8 -3.57 -4.16 15.82
CA THR A 8 -4.15 -3.21 16.76
C THR A 8 -4.86 -2.08 16.02
N ALA A 9 -4.23 -1.57 14.96
CA ALA A 9 -4.86 -0.52 14.18
C ALA A 9 -6.18 -0.98 13.58
N ARG A 10 -6.22 -2.22 13.14
CA ARG A 10 -7.44 -2.76 12.57
C ARG A 10 -8.55 -2.89 13.59
N ILE A 11 -8.20 -3.26 14.80
CA ILE A 11 -9.19 -3.40 15.87
C ILE A 11 -9.81 -2.06 16.23
N ASN A 12 -9.02 -1.01 16.18
CA ASN A 12 -9.48 0.32 16.55
C ASN A 12 -10.03 1.10 15.38
N LYS A 13 -10.35 0.42 14.32
CA LYS A 13 -10.67 1.05 13.06
C LYS A 13 -11.97 1.83 13.05
N LYS A 14 -12.78 1.73 14.05
CA LYS A 14 -14.03 2.46 13.97
C LYS A 14 -13.81 3.95 13.76
N ASP A 15 -12.68 4.46 14.18
CA ASP A 15 -12.38 5.87 14.02
C ASP A 15 -11.62 6.16 12.77
N GLU A 16 -10.90 5.18 12.31
CA GLU A 16 -10.15 5.37 11.08
C GLU A 16 -9.74 4.03 10.52
N PHE A 17 -9.49 4.09 9.24
CA PHE A 17 -9.11 2.89 8.52
C PHE A 17 -7.61 2.81 8.33
N TYR A 18 -6.87 3.74 8.93
CA TYR A 18 -5.46 3.89 8.60
C TYR A 18 -4.61 3.74 9.84
N THR A 19 -3.50 3.05 9.68
CA THR A 19 -2.52 2.91 10.74
C THR A 19 -1.84 4.25 10.98
N PRO A 20 -1.70 4.70 12.22
CA PRO A 20 -1.01 5.96 12.50
C PRO A 20 0.43 5.93 12.01
N LEU A 21 0.88 7.07 11.53
CA LEU A 21 2.23 7.17 10.98
C LEU A 21 3.29 6.83 12.00
N SER A 22 3.09 7.23 13.26
CA SER A 22 4.08 6.96 14.31
C SER A 22 4.28 5.46 14.53
N ILE A 23 3.22 4.68 14.39
CA ILE A 23 3.32 3.23 14.56
C ILE A 23 4.11 2.64 13.40
N ILE A 24 3.88 3.15 12.19
CA ILE A 24 4.61 2.69 11.03
C ILE A 24 6.09 2.99 11.17
N GLU A 25 6.40 4.21 11.59
CA GLU A 25 7.78 4.61 11.79
C GLU A 25 8.48 3.74 12.82
N ASP A 26 7.80 3.48 13.94
CA ASP A 26 8.38 2.65 14.98
C ASP A 26 8.57 1.21 14.51
N THR A 27 7.61 0.71 13.75
CA THR A 27 7.66 -0.67 13.28
C THR A 27 8.85 -0.90 12.36
N PHE A 28 9.15 0.06 11.49
CA PHE A 28 10.15 -0.16 10.46
C PHE A 28 11.52 0.41 10.79
N LYS A 29 11.65 1.19 11.84
CA LYS A 29 12.90 1.91 12.07
C LYS A 29 14.11 0.99 12.27
N GLU A 30 13.89 -0.21 12.76
CA GLU A 30 14.99 -1.14 13.00
C GLU A 30 15.12 -2.17 11.89
N ASN A 31 14.31 -2.03 10.85
CA ASN A 31 14.29 -3.01 9.78
C ASN A 31 14.45 -2.35 8.42
N PHE A 32 15.15 -1.22 8.40
CA PHE A 32 15.35 -0.48 7.15
C PHE A 32 15.94 -1.34 6.06
N ASP A 33 16.86 -2.24 6.45
CA ASP A 33 17.60 -3.01 5.47
C ASP A 33 16.74 -3.95 4.64
N ILE A 34 15.59 -4.35 5.16
CA ILE A 34 14.76 -5.29 4.41
C ILE A 34 14.15 -4.66 3.17
N PHE A 35 14.18 -3.33 3.09
CA PHE A 35 13.56 -2.62 1.98
C PHE A 35 14.51 -2.31 0.84
N CYS A 36 15.81 -2.51 1.03
CA CYS A 36 16.81 -2.11 0.05
C CYS A 36 16.61 -2.85 -1.27
N ASP A 37 16.41 -2.08 -2.35
CA ASP A 37 16.21 -2.60 -3.69
C ASP A 37 14.98 -3.48 -3.82
N LYS A 38 13.97 -3.21 -3.01
CA LYS A 38 12.74 -4.01 -3.01
C LYS A 38 11.58 -3.25 -3.61
N THR A 39 10.64 -4.01 -4.15
CA THR A 39 9.38 -3.48 -4.64
C THR A 39 8.33 -3.75 -3.56
N VAL A 40 7.68 -2.68 -3.12
CA VAL A 40 6.66 -2.75 -2.08
C VAL A 40 5.30 -2.50 -2.71
N TYR A 41 4.31 -3.28 -2.32
CA TYR A 41 2.95 -3.14 -2.80
C TYR A 41 2.03 -2.95 -1.60
N CYS A 42 1.38 -1.79 -1.52
CA CYS A 42 0.37 -1.53 -0.50
C CYS A 42 -0.97 -1.91 -1.09
N ASN A 43 -1.39 -3.12 -0.76
CA ASN A 43 -2.57 -3.73 -1.34
C ASN A 43 -3.81 -3.35 -0.52
N CYS A 44 -4.91 -3.06 -1.21
CA CYS A 44 -6.18 -2.72 -0.55
C CYS A 44 -6.10 -1.45 0.28
N ASP A 45 -5.37 -0.48 -0.22
CA ASP A 45 -5.13 0.76 0.51
C ASP A 45 -5.61 1.95 -0.31
N ASP A 46 -6.15 2.94 0.38
CA ASP A 46 -6.51 4.19 -0.30
C ASP A 46 -5.27 5.09 -0.24
N TYR A 47 -4.51 5.09 -1.32
CA TYR A 47 -3.21 5.76 -1.31
C TYR A 47 -3.31 7.27 -1.09
N ASN A 48 -4.47 7.87 -1.28
CA ASN A 48 -4.61 9.30 -1.01
C ASN A 48 -4.63 9.60 0.48
N ASN A 49 -4.95 8.61 1.29
CA ASN A 49 -5.08 8.79 2.73
C ASN A 49 -4.19 7.85 3.53
N SER A 50 -3.50 6.95 2.87
CA SER A 50 -2.74 5.92 3.56
C SER A 50 -1.43 6.46 4.13
N ASN A 51 -1.22 6.21 5.39
CA ASN A 51 0.05 6.55 6.03
C ASN A 51 1.16 5.60 5.61
N PHE A 52 0.84 4.38 5.20
CA PHE A 52 1.86 3.49 4.66
C PHE A 52 2.42 4.04 3.36
N VAL A 53 1.54 4.45 2.45
CA VAL A 53 1.98 5.01 1.19
C VAL A 53 2.79 6.28 1.43
N LYS A 54 2.31 7.13 2.32
CA LYS A 54 3.00 8.35 2.66
C LYS A 54 4.39 8.06 3.21
N TYR A 55 4.48 7.10 4.11
CA TYR A 55 5.75 6.72 4.71
C TYR A 55 6.75 6.26 3.64
N PHE A 56 6.31 5.38 2.75
CA PHE A 56 7.22 4.84 1.74
C PHE A 56 7.64 5.89 0.73
N ILE A 57 6.75 6.82 0.39
CA ILE A 57 7.13 7.91 -0.52
C ILE A 57 8.14 8.83 0.15
N GLU A 58 7.87 9.22 1.38
CA GLU A 58 8.75 10.15 2.10
C GLU A 58 10.11 9.55 2.38
N ASN A 59 10.17 8.25 2.56
CA ASN A 59 11.40 7.57 2.90
C ASN A 59 11.96 6.73 1.76
N PHE A 60 11.49 6.96 0.57
CA PHE A 60 11.84 6.14 -0.58
C PHE A 60 13.35 6.04 -0.77
N GLU A 61 14.03 7.17 -0.73
CA GLU A 61 15.47 7.18 -0.93
C GLU A 61 16.22 6.61 0.26
N ALA A 62 15.79 6.98 1.47
CA ALA A 62 16.44 6.48 2.66
C ALA A 62 16.34 4.96 2.76
N LEU A 63 15.20 4.42 2.38
CA LEU A 63 14.97 2.98 2.39
C LEU A 63 15.61 2.30 1.19
N LYS A 64 16.03 3.06 0.20
CA LYS A 64 16.60 2.55 -1.05
C LYS A 64 15.63 1.61 -1.76
N LEU A 65 14.36 2.01 -1.79
CA LEU A 65 13.35 1.22 -2.45
C LEU A 65 13.54 1.21 -3.96
N LYS A 66 13.14 0.12 -4.58
CA LYS A 66 13.15 0.01 -6.03
C LYS A 66 11.87 0.60 -6.62
N SER A 67 10.73 0.23 -6.08
CA SER A 67 9.43 0.69 -6.56
C SER A 67 8.40 0.58 -5.45
N LEU A 68 7.37 1.41 -5.58
CA LEU A 68 6.22 1.35 -4.69
C LEU A 68 4.97 1.32 -5.53
N TYR A 69 4.10 0.37 -5.24
CA TYR A 69 2.77 0.30 -5.84
C TYR A 69 1.72 0.39 -4.76
N ALA A 70 0.57 0.95 -5.10
CA ALA A 70 -0.56 0.97 -4.18
C ALA A 70 -1.86 0.89 -4.97
N SER A 71 -2.80 0.13 -4.44
CA SER A 71 -4.11 -0.01 -5.06
C SER A 71 -5.14 -0.17 -3.96
N GLY A 72 -6.35 0.29 -4.22
CA GLY A 72 -7.40 0.12 -3.24
C GLY A 72 -8.60 0.99 -3.50
N PHE A 73 -9.45 1.04 -2.50
CA PHE A 73 -10.73 1.71 -2.57
C PHE A 73 -10.64 3.09 -1.93
N SER A 74 -11.14 4.09 -2.62
CA SER A 74 -11.21 5.45 -2.07
C SER A 74 -12.51 5.58 -1.30
N ILE A 75 -12.39 5.78 0.00
CA ILE A 75 -13.56 5.96 0.85
C ILE A 75 -14.29 7.23 0.48
N GLU A 76 -13.54 8.26 0.18
CA GLU A 76 -14.10 9.56 -0.17
C GLU A 76 -14.89 9.50 -1.47
N LYS A 77 -14.32 8.89 -2.50
CA LYS A 77 -14.95 8.81 -3.81
C LYS A 77 -15.87 7.62 -3.94
N LYS A 78 -15.81 6.71 -2.99
CA LYS A 78 -16.61 5.49 -2.97
C LYS A 78 -16.40 4.66 -4.22
N GLN A 79 -15.16 4.56 -4.64
CA GLN A 79 -14.80 3.77 -5.81
C GLN A 79 -13.36 3.34 -5.70
N TYR A 80 -13.00 2.35 -6.51
CA TYR A 80 -11.62 1.88 -6.53
C TYR A 80 -10.75 2.86 -7.30
N ASN A 81 -9.52 3.01 -6.87
CA ASN A 81 -8.55 3.89 -7.49
C ASN A 81 -7.76 3.16 -8.57
N ASN A 82 -7.19 3.95 -9.49
CA ASN A 82 -6.16 3.41 -10.35
C ASN A 82 -4.95 3.03 -9.49
N ILE A 83 -4.05 2.26 -10.09
CA ILE A 83 -2.85 1.85 -9.36
C ILE A 83 -1.87 3.00 -9.33
N LEU A 84 -1.39 3.31 -8.13
CA LEU A 84 -0.29 4.26 -7.96
C LEU A 84 1.02 3.53 -8.11
N HIS A 85 1.93 4.10 -8.88
CA HIS A 85 3.30 3.61 -8.99
C HIS A 85 4.24 4.76 -8.73
N TYR A 86 5.17 4.57 -7.81
CA TYR A 86 6.14 5.59 -7.46
C TYR A 86 7.54 5.00 -7.54
N SER A 87 8.43 5.71 -8.24
CA SER A 87 9.80 5.29 -8.39
C SER A 87 10.65 6.49 -8.73
N ASN A 88 11.75 6.66 -8.01
CA ASN A 88 12.73 7.73 -8.29
C ASN A 88 12.11 9.12 -8.36
N GLY A 89 11.22 9.41 -7.43
CA GLY A 89 10.59 10.72 -7.36
C GLY A 89 9.49 10.94 -8.37
N ARG A 90 9.13 9.91 -9.12
CA ARG A 90 8.14 10.02 -10.17
C ARG A 90 6.90 9.23 -9.81
N LYS A 91 5.77 9.90 -9.82
CA LYS A 91 4.48 9.30 -9.48
C LYS A 91 3.66 9.11 -10.75
N GLU A 92 3.16 7.91 -10.96
CA GLU A 92 2.35 7.58 -12.10
C GLU A 92 1.09 6.88 -11.64
N PHE A 93 0.03 6.99 -12.45
CA PHE A 93 -1.21 6.30 -12.18
C PHE A 93 -1.52 5.37 -13.34
N ILE A 94 -1.66 4.09 -13.04
CA ILE A 94 -1.86 3.06 -14.05
C ILE A 94 -3.33 2.69 -14.06
N GLU A 95 -3.95 2.81 -15.23
CA GLU A 95 -5.35 2.48 -15.39
C GLU A 95 -5.53 0.98 -15.53
N TYR A 96 -6.62 0.50 -14.98
CA TYR A 96 -6.95 -0.91 -15.11
C TYR A 96 -7.54 -1.19 -16.47
N PRO A 97 -7.32 -2.40 -17.00
CA PRO A 97 -8.02 -2.82 -18.20
C PRO A 97 -9.52 -2.82 -17.96
N ILE A 98 -10.27 -2.65 -19.03
CA ILE A 98 -11.71 -2.55 -18.91
C ILE A 98 -12.36 -3.84 -18.46
N PHE A 99 -11.84 -4.98 -18.85
CA PHE A 99 -12.50 -6.25 -18.60
C PHE A 99 -11.77 -7.09 -17.59
N ASP A 100 -12.44 -7.38 -16.51
CA ASP A 100 -12.06 -8.41 -15.58
C ASP A 100 -13.32 -8.75 -14.78
N LYS A 101 -13.30 -9.94 -14.22
CA LYS A 101 -14.36 -10.41 -13.36
C LYS A 101 -14.46 -9.56 -12.08
N TYR A 102 -13.35 -9.01 -11.64
CA TYR A 102 -13.30 -8.17 -10.43
C TYR A 102 -13.12 -6.71 -10.80
N PRO A 103 -13.65 -5.80 -9.96
CA PRO A 103 -13.52 -4.38 -10.27
C PRO A 103 -12.08 -3.89 -10.14
N ALA A 104 -11.81 -2.81 -10.83
CA ALA A 104 -10.51 -2.16 -10.75
C ALA A 104 -10.20 -1.80 -9.30
N GLY A 105 -8.96 -2.04 -8.87
CA GLY A 105 -8.56 -1.77 -7.50
C GLY A 105 -8.77 -2.93 -6.55
N ASP A 106 -9.58 -3.90 -6.94
CA ASP A 106 -9.77 -5.11 -6.15
C ASP A 106 -8.49 -5.95 -6.23
N PHE A 107 -8.05 -6.47 -5.10
CA PHE A 107 -6.81 -7.23 -5.08
C PHE A 107 -6.86 -8.51 -5.92
N ARG A 108 -8.06 -8.95 -6.29
CA ARG A 108 -8.24 -10.14 -7.11
C ARG A 108 -8.21 -9.81 -8.60
N HIS A 109 -8.23 -8.53 -8.94
CA HIS A 109 -8.16 -8.13 -10.35
C HIS A 109 -6.82 -8.60 -10.93
N ARG A 110 -6.86 -9.04 -12.19
CA ARG A 110 -5.69 -9.56 -12.87
C ARG A 110 -4.49 -8.61 -12.81
N MET A 111 -4.72 -7.32 -12.94
CA MET A 111 -3.65 -6.34 -12.85
C MET A 111 -3.05 -6.30 -11.45
N SER A 112 -3.88 -6.37 -10.42
CA SER A 112 -3.39 -6.38 -9.05
C SER A 112 -2.58 -7.64 -8.78
N LEU A 113 -3.03 -8.77 -9.29
CA LEU A 113 -2.28 -10.02 -9.14
C LEU A 113 -0.93 -9.96 -9.84
N SER A 114 -0.88 -9.31 -10.99
CA SER A 114 0.36 -9.14 -11.70
C SER A 114 1.38 -8.35 -10.89
N ILE A 115 0.92 -7.29 -10.23
CA ILE A 115 1.79 -6.49 -9.38
C ILE A 115 2.20 -7.28 -8.15
N LEU A 116 1.27 -8.01 -7.57
CA LEU A 116 1.56 -8.84 -6.40
C LEU A 116 2.67 -9.85 -6.72
N ASN A 117 2.62 -10.44 -7.89
CA ASN A 117 3.59 -11.45 -8.27
C ASN A 117 5.01 -10.92 -8.41
N LYS A 118 5.15 -9.64 -8.72
CA LYS A 118 6.49 -9.07 -8.89
C LYS A 118 6.92 -8.24 -7.68
N SER A 119 6.12 -8.24 -6.62
CA SER A 119 6.44 -7.47 -5.42
C SER A 119 7.21 -8.33 -4.44
N ASP A 120 8.14 -7.69 -3.74
CA ASP A 120 8.95 -8.37 -2.74
C ASP A 120 8.31 -8.29 -1.36
N ILE A 121 7.64 -7.18 -1.08
CA ILE A 121 7.02 -6.92 0.22
C ILE A 121 5.62 -6.42 -0.05
N VAL A 122 4.65 -7.02 0.65
CA VAL A 122 3.25 -6.65 0.49
C VAL A 122 2.70 -6.19 1.82
N ILE A 123 2.10 -5.01 1.81
CA ILE A 123 1.41 -4.47 2.97
C ILE A 123 -0.07 -4.59 2.65
N GLU A 124 -0.77 -5.45 3.37
CA GLU A 124 -2.19 -5.64 3.17
C GLU A 124 -2.95 -5.00 4.29
N LEU A 125 -3.86 -4.10 3.96
CA LEU A 125 -4.71 -3.49 4.95
C LEU A 125 -6.08 -4.11 4.88
N TYR A 126 -6.56 -4.46 6.02
CA TYR A 126 -7.86 -5.03 6.19
C TYR A 126 -8.81 -3.93 6.57
N ILE A 127 -9.63 -3.57 5.66
CA ILE A 127 -10.66 -2.61 6.00
C ILE A 127 -11.76 -3.42 6.56
N GLY A 128 -11.80 -3.48 7.85
CA GLY A 128 -12.55 -4.43 8.54
C GLY A 128 -13.94 -4.69 8.03
N ARG A 129 -14.29 -5.75 8.25
CA ARG A 129 -15.61 -6.11 7.92
C ARG A 129 -16.17 -6.89 8.98
#